data_d41fb1e321c8533b0c6024945885df83
#
_entry.id   d41fb1e321c8533b0c6024945885df83
#
_cell.length_a   1.000
_cell.length_b   1.000
_cell.length_c   1.000
_cell.angle_alpha   90.00
_cell.angle_beta   90.00
_cell.angle_gamma   90.00
#
_symmetry.space_group_name_H-M   'P 1'
#
loop_
_entity.id
_entity.type
_entity.pdbx_description
1 polymer ?
#
loop_
_entity_poly.entity_id
_entity_poly.type
_entity_poly.pdbx_seq_one_letter_code
_entity_poly.pdbx_strand_id
1 'polypeptide(L)'
;EMVNVSRFMKVLLSIAILLSLFFLVLVNFNVIWIIVAICSFLFVVYEIFSFQGFSSEDSSFKDKIKKIRLYPLVVFIISLIFIFGGSWINPFISKTFKITNSEPKISFSDTIEVGRATLKERPLFGSGPNTFTLEWLKSKPDSGVGSTLWNTDPTNGSRLIPTFLVTTGIIGILSWFIFLAFYLYLGFKSIFYKFEDLFVKYLLTSSFFISLYLWIMAFVYVPSVVIFILTLFFTGLFFASIYL
;
A
#
# COMPACT_ATOMS: atom_id res chain seq x y z
N GLU A 1 15.74 12.99 24.59
CA GLU A 1 14.66 12.74 25.59
C GLU A 1 13.57 11.95 24.89
N MET A 2 13.43 10.66 25.27
CA MET A 2 12.25 9.88 24.86
C MET A 2 11.01 10.57 25.45
N VAL A 3 10.13 11.05 24.59
CA VAL A 3 8.85 11.61 25.01
C VAL A 3 8.17 10.59 25.91
N ASN A 4 8.04 10.94 27.19
CA ASN A 4 7.41 10.07 28.18
C ASN A 4 5.89 10.08 27.92
N VAL A 5 5.47 9.22 27.01
CA VAL A 5 4.07 9.11 26.58
C VAL A 5 3.23 8.72 27.80
N SER A 6 2.28 9.54 28.18
CA SER A 6 1.38 9.29 29.31
C SER A 6 0.71 7.92 29.18
N ARG A 7 0.37 7.28 30.29
CA ARG A 7 -0.36 5.99 30.30
C ARG A 7 -1.66 6.08 29.49
N PHE A 8 -2.36 7.19 29.60
CA PHE A 8 -3.58 7.47 28.83
C PHE A 8 -3.34 7.43 27.33
N MET A 9 -2.27 8.08 26.83
CA MET A 9 -1.93 8.08 25.40
C MET A 9 -1.56 6.68 24.90
N LYS A 10 -0.85 5.88 25.69
CA LYS A 10 -0.53 4.47 25.34
C LYS A 10 -1.78 3.63 25.19
N VAL A 11 -2.75 3.78 26.09
CA VAL A 11 -4.05 3.08 26.03
C VAL A 11 -4.82 3.52 24.80
N LEU A 12 -4.90 4.81 24.52
CA LEU A 12 -5.59 5.36 23.35
C LEU A 12 -4.99 4.85 22.04
N LEU A 13 -3.66 4.83 21.91
CA LEU A 13 -2.98 4.26 20.76
C LEU A 13 -3.23 2.76 20.60
N SER A 14 -3.24 2.01 21.71
CA SER A 14 -3.54 0.58 21.66
C SER A 14 -4.97 0.32 21.20
N ILE A 15 -5.95 1.10 21.67
CA ILE A 15 -7.33 1.03 21.22
C ILE A 15 -7.43 1.37 19.73
N ALA A 16 -6.73 2.41 19.27
CA ALA A 16 -6.72 2.79 17.85
C ALA A 16 -6.17 1.67 16.95
N ILE A 17 -5.08 1.00 17.37
CA ILE A 17 -4.50 -0.15 16.65
C ILE A 17 -5.51 -1.31 16.60
N LEU A 18 -6.11 -1.66 17.73
CA LEU A 18 -7.11 -2.75 17.78
C LEU A 18 -8.32 -2.44 16.88
N LEU A 19 -8.80 -1.20 16.92
CA LEU A 19 -9.92 -0.75 16.09
C LEU A 19 -9.56 -0.81 14.60
N SER A 20 -8.35 -0.39 14.23
CA SER A 20 -7.85 -0.47 12.85
C SER A 20 -7.74 -1.93 12.37
N LEU A 21 -7.21 -2.84 13.21
CA LEU A 21 -7.16 -4.27 12.91
C LEU A 21 -8.57 -4.86 12.76
N PHE A 22 -9.51 -4.47 13.62
CA PHE A 22 -10.91 -4.89 13.52
C PHE A 22 -11.54 -4.47 12.19
N PHE A 23 -11.33 -3.21 11.74
CA PHE A 23 -11.80 -2.77 10.42
C PHE A 23 -11.15 -3.54 9.27
N LEU A 24 -9.85 -3.87 9.36
CA LEU A 24 -9.19 -4.72 8.37
C LEU A 24 -9.80 -6.11 8.28
N VAL A 25 -10.20 -6.68 9.43
CA VAL A 25 -10.91 -7.96 9.49
C VAL A 25 -12.27 -7.86 8.79
N LEU A 26 -13.02 -6.77 8.98
CA LEU A 26 -14.33 -6.55 8.34
C LEU A 26 -14.23 -6.39 6.83
N VAL A 27 -13.20 -5.72 6.33
CA VAL A 27 -12.93 -5.55 4.89
C VAL A 27 -12.66 -6.91 4.22
N ASN A 28 -12.12 -7.87 4.95
CA ASN A 28 -11.97 -9.28 4.56
C ASN A 28 -11.32 -9.49 3.17
N PHE A 29 -10.28 -8.73 2.86
CA PHE A 29 -9.59 -8.80 1.58
C PHE A 29 -8.17 -9.37 1.77
N ASN A 30 -7.95 -10.63 1.35
CA ASN A 30 -6.69 -11.35 1.59
C ASN A 30 -5.44 -10.59 1.18
N VAL A 31 -5.50 -9.80 0.10
CA VAL A 31 -4.35 -9.06 -0.41
C VAL A 31 -3.90 -7.97 0.56
N ILE A 32 -4.82 -7.37 1.32
CA ILE A 32 -4.47 -6.38 2.35
C ILE A 32 -3.59 -7.02 3.42
N TRP A 33 -3.95 -8.24 3.87
CA TRP A 33 -3.17 -8.97 4.87
C TRP A 33 -1.76 -9.31 4.40
N ILE A 34 -1.60 -9.65 3.12
CA ILE A 34 -0.28 -9.88 2.51
C ILE A 34 0.56 -8.59 2.55
N ILE A 35 -0.03 -7.45 2.18
CA ILE A 35 0.65 -6.17 2.18
C ILE A 35 1.04 -5.74 3.60
N VAL A 36 0.12 -5.87 4.57
CA VAL A 36 0.37 -5.58 5.98
C VAL A 36 1.48 -6.48 6.54
N ALA A 37 1.49 -7.78 6.17
CA ALA A 37 2.54 -8.71 6.57
C ALA A 37 3.91 -8.27 6.01
N ILE A 38 3.99 -7.93 4.73
CA ILE A 38 5.24 -7.47 4.10
C ILE A 38 5.74 -6.18 4.77
N CYS A 39 4.87 -5.18 4.94
CA CYS A 39 5.24 -3.91 5.56
C CYS A 39 5.67 -4.09 7.03
N SER A 40 4.95 -4.92 7.81
CA SER A 40 5.30 -5.22 9.19
C SER A 40 6.63 -5.98 9.28
N PHE A 41 6.87 -6.93 8.39
CA PHE A 41 8.14 -7.65 8.29
C PHE A 41 9.30 -6.70 7.98
N LEU A 42 9.15 -5.85 6.96
CA LEU A 42 10.17 -4.84 6.62
C LEU A 42 10.46 -3.91 7.79
N PHE A 43 9.42 -3.53 8.55
CA PHE A 43 9.59 -2.68 9.72
C PHE A 43 10.33 -3.41 10.86
N VAL A 44 10.04 -4.69 11.11
CA VAL A 44 10.78 -5.52 12.09
C VAL A 44 12.24 -5.65 11.67
N VAL A 45 12.50 -5.94 10.39
CA VAL A 45 13.86 -6.01 9.85
C VAL A 45 14.59 -4.68 10.04
N TYR A 46 13.93 -3.57 9.72
CA TYR A 46 14.48 -2.22 9.95
C TYR A 46 14.84 -1.99 11.44
N GLU A 47 13.95 -2.35 12.37
CA GLU A 47 14.25 -2.20 13.82
C GLU A 47 15.49 -3.00 14.23
N ILE A 48 15.64 -4.23 13.74
CA ILE A 48 16.81 -5.08 14.02
C ILE A 48 18.10 -4.41 13.54
N PHE A 49 18.12 -3.93 12.29
CA PHE A 49 19.30 -3.29 11.69
C PHE A 49 19.59 -1.91 12.29
N SER A 50 18.57 -1.10 12.55
CA SER A 50 18.74 0.22 13.17
C SER A 50 19.32 0.13 14.58
N PHE A 51 19.06 -0.96 15.29
CA PHE A 51 19.59 -1.20 16.63
C PHE A 51 21.07 -1.63 16.63
N GLN A 52 21.55 -2.28 15.56
CA GLN A 52 22.97 -2.67 15.44
C GLN A 52 23.93 -1.48 15.40
N GLY A 53 23.46 -0.30 14.97
CA GLY A 53 24.26 0.93 14.94
C GLY A 53 24.48 1.59 16.33
N PHE A 54 23.74 1.17 17.36
CA PHE A 54 23.78 1.80 18.71
C PHE A 54 24.30 0.90 19.83
N SER A 55 24.59 -0.37 19.55
CA SER A 55 25.05 -1.31 20.59
C SER A 55 26.53 -1.58 20.45
N SER A 56 27.27 -1.44 21.58
CA SER A 56 28.61 -1.97 21.74
C SER A 56 28.69 -3.44 21.32
N GLU A 57 29.83 -3.84 20.75
CA GLU A 57 30.13 -5.14 20.15
C GLU A 57 29.79 -6.39 21.01
N ASP A 58 29.53 -6.25 22.30
CA ASP A 58 29.35 -7.36 23.26
C ASP A 58 27.90 -7.75 23.57
N SER A 59 26.89 -7.18 22.92
CA SER A 59 25.50 -7.53 23.25
C SER A 59 25.07 -8.84 22.58
N SER A 60 24.68 -9.84 23.40
CA SER A 60 24.16 -11.13 22.93
C SER A 60 22.93 -10.97 22.04
N PHE A 61 22.79 -11.82 21.02
CA PHE A 61 21.62 -11.86 20.12
C PHE A 61 20.27 -11.94 20.88
N LYS A 62 20.26 -12.59 22.06
CA LYS A 62 19.08 -12.66 22.95
C LYS A 62 18.68 -11.29 23.52
N ASP A 63 19.66 -10.41 23.83
CA ASP A 63 19.38 -9.08 24.36
C ASP A 63 18.87 -8.13 23.26
N LYS A 64 19.27 -8.38 22.02
CA LYS A 64 18.78 -7.66 20.83
C LYS A 64 17.30 -7.98 20.57
N ILE A 65 16.89 -9.24 20.66
CA ILE A 65 15.48 -9.65 20.47
C ILE A 65 14.57 -9.06 21.57
N LYS A 66 15.04 -8.97 22.83
CA LYS A 66 14.28 -8.41 23.94
C LYS A 66 13.93 -6.92 23.78
N LYS A 67 14.65 -6.20 22.92
CA LYS A 67 14.46 -4.76 22.67
C LYS A 67 13.59 -4.46 21.44
N ILE A 68 13.22 -5.47 20.63
CA ILE A 68 12.30 -5.31 19.51
C ILE A 68 10.94 -4.88 20.05
N ARG A 69 10.35 -3.85 19.47
CA ARG A 69 9.01 -3.42 19.83
C ARG A 69 8.02 -4.52 19.49
N LEU A 70 7.24 -4.94 20.47
CA LEU A 70 6.32 -6.07 20.34
C LEU A 70 5.21 -5.82 19.27
N TYR A 71 4.81 -4.57 19.09
CA TYR A 71 3.68 -4.21 18.22
C TYR A 71 3.81 -4.64 16.74
N PRO A 72 4.91 -4.34 16.03
CA PRO A 72 5.06 -4.77 14.63
C PRO A 72 5.08 -6.30 14.49
N LEU A 73 5.67 -6.99 15.43
CA LEU A 73 5.72 -8.45 15.45
C LEU A 73 4.32 -9.06 15.66
N VAL A 74 3.52 -8.49 16.55
CA VAL A 74 2.14 -8.92 16.78
C VAL A 74 1.29 -8.70 15.52
N VAL A 75 1.40 -7.53 14.87
CA VAL A 75 0.71 -7.25 13.60
C VAL A 75 1.13 -8.22 12.52
N PHE A 76 2.41 -8.55 12.42
CA PHE A 76 2.93 -9.54 11.48
C PHE A 76 2.33 -10.93 11.71
N ILE A 77 2.32 -11.41 12.97
CA ILE A 77 1.75 -12.71 13.31
C ILE A 77 0.25 -12.75 13.02
N ILE A 78 -0.51 -11.70 13.36
CA ILE A 78 -1.94 -11.60 13.06
C ILE A 78 -2.15 -11.68 11.54
N SER A 79 -1.35 -10.96 10.76
CA SER A 79 -1.44 -10.99 9.30
C SER A 79 -1.21 -12.40 8.74
N LEU A 80 -0.24 -13.14 9.27
CA LEU A 80 0.00 -14.53 8.86
C LEU A 80 -1.19 -15.44 9.20
N ILE A 81 -1.83 -15.26 10.36
CA ILE A 81 -3.03 -16.04 10.75
C ILE A 81 -4.15 -15.80 9.72
N PHE A 82 -4.37 -14.54 9.28
CA PHE A 82 -5.39 -14.24 8.27
C PHE A 82 -5.03 -14.72 6.87
N ILE A 83 -3.74 -14.71 6.50
CA ILE A 83 -3.28 -15.25 5.21
C ILE A 83 -3.52 -16.76 5.12
N PHE A 84 -3.08 -17.51 6.12
CA PHE A 84 -3.20 -18.97 6.12
C PHE A 84 -4.58 -19.47 6.55
N GLY A 85 -5.22 -18.77 7.49
CA GLY A 85 -6.55 -19.10 8.00
C GLY A 85 -7.72 -18.51 7.19
N GLY A 86 -7.43 -17.73 6.13
CA GLY A 86 -8.43 -17.00 5.37
C GLY A 86 -9.57 -17.86 4.82
N SER A 87 -9.28 -19.10 4.40
CA SER A 87 -10.30 -20.04 3.91
C SER A 87 -11.37 -20.39 4.96
N TRP A 88 -11.05 -20.32 6.23
CA TRP A 88 -11.94 -20.64 7.35
C TRP A 88 -12.53 -19.38 7.99
N ILE A 89 -11.71 -18.35 8.13
CA ILE A 89 -12.07 -17.11 8.80
C ILE A 89 -13.01 -16.27 7.93
N ASN A 90 -12.74 -16.17 6.62
CA ASN A 90 -13.50 -15.32 5.71
C ASN A 90 -14.99 -15.72 5.59
N PRO A 91 -15.36 -17.01 5.41
CA PRO A 91 -16.77 -17.40 5.40
C PRO A 91 -17.49 -17.13 6.73
N PHE A 92 -16.79 -17.32 7.86
CA PHE A 92 -17.35 -17.04 9.18
C PHE A 92 -17.65 -15.55 9.36
N ILE A 93 -16.73 -14.66 8.98
CA ILE A 93 -16.90 -13.21 9.06
C ILE A 93 -18.04 -12.76 8.13
N SER A 94 -18.02 -13.18 6.85
CA SER A 94 -19.05 -12.81 5.87
C SER A 94 -20.45 -13.24 6.31
N LYS A 95 -20.58 -14.44 6.89
CA LYS A 95 -21.86 -14.94 7.40
C LYS A 95 -22.33 -14.19 8.64
N THR A 96 -21.41 -13.89 9.58
CA THR A 96 -21.74 -13.23 10.84
C THR A 96 -22.13 -11.77 10.64
N PHE A 97 -21.38 -11.05 9.81
CA PHE A 97 -21.60 -9.60 9.57
C PHE A 97 -22.44 -9.32 8.33
N LYS A 98 -22.92 -10.36 7.61
CA LYS A 98 -23.70 -10.25 6.36
C LYS A 98 -23.02 -9.34 5.32
N ILE A 99 -21.69 -9.38 5.24
CA ILE A 99 -20.90 -8.58 4.30
C ILE A 99 -20.81 -9.36 2.99
N THR A 100 -21.44 -8.84 1.95
CA THR A 100 -21.30 -9.36 0.58
C THR A 100 -20.33 -8.46 -0.19
N ASN A 101 -19.10 -8.94 -0.40
CA ASN A 101 -18.09 -8.24 -1.21
C ASN A 101 -18.35 -8.50 -2.70
N SER A 102 -19.46 -8.00 -3.24
CA SER A 102 -19.84 -8.16 -4.64
C SER A 102 -19.77 -6.84 -5.42
N GLU A 103 -18.68 -6.09 -5.26
CA GLU A 103 -18.44 -4.98 -6.20
C GLU A 103 -18.10 -5.55 -7.57
N PRO A 104 -18.81 -5.18 -8.63
CA PRO A 104 -18.46 -5.57 -9.99
C PRO A 104 -17.13 -4.91 -10.35
N LYS A 105 -16.07 -5.73 -10.46
CA LYS A 105 -14.72 -5.25 -10.78
C LYS A 105 -14.36 -5.64 -12.19
N ILE A 106 -13.86 -4.67 -12.95
CA ILE A 106 -13.26 -4.95 -14.27
C ILE A 106 -12.11 -5.91 -14.07
N SER A 107 -12.02 -6.94 -14.91
CA SER A 107 -10.90 -7.88 -14.86
C SER A 107 -9.59 -7.19 -15.30
N PHE A 108 -8.48 -7.74 -14.85
CA PHE A 108 -7.17 -7.25 -15.29
C PHE A 108 -6.97 -7.48 -16.80
N SER A 109 -7.43 -8.62 -17.32
CA SER A 109 -7.36 -8.95 -18.75
C SER A 109 -8.10 -7.93 -19.60
N ASP A 110 -9.32 -7.59 -19.21
CA ASP A 110 -10.15 -6.63 -19.95
C ASP A 110 -9.53 -5.23 -19.99
N THR A 111 -8.98 -4.80 -18.84
CA THR A 111 -8.26 -3.51 -18.78
C THR A 111 -7.04 -3.49 -19.70
N ILE A 112 -6.29 -4.60 -19.77
CA ILE A 112 -5.13 -4.71 -20.67
C ILE A 112 -5.56 -4.77 -22.12
N GLU A 113 -6.69 -5.39 -22.45
CA GLU A 113 -7.23 -5.42 -23.80
C GLU A 113 -7.60 -4.01 -24.28
N VAL A 114 -8.32 -3.24 -23.48
CA VAL A 114 -8.58 -1.81 -23.73
C VAL A 114 -7.27 -1.04 -23.89
N GLY A 115 -6.29 -1.29 -23.01
CA GLY A 115 -4.97 -0.66 -23.09
C GLY A 115 -4.24 -0.96 -24.39
N ARG A 116 -4.28 -2.22 -24.87
CA ARG A 116 -3.69 -2.60 -26.16
C ARG A 116 -4.38 -1.92 -27.34
N ALA A 117 -5.70 -1.80 -27.30
CA ALA A 117 -6.46 -1.10 -28.34
C ALA A 117 -6.08 0.40 -28.38
N THR A 118 -6.07 1.07 -27.23
CA THR A 118 -5.68 2.48 -27.11
C THR A 118 -4.25 2.73 -27.57
N LEU A 119 -3.30 1.86 -27.18
CA LEU A 119 -1.89 2.02 -27.55
C LEU A 119 -1.61 1.77 -29.04
N LYS A 120 -2.45 1.02 -29.75
CA LYS A 120 -2.36 0.90 -31.21
C LYS A 120 -2.64 2.24 -31.90
N GLU A 121 -3.57 3.03 -31.35
CA GLU A 121 -3.93 4.35 -31.90
C GLU A 121 -3.01 5.46 -31.39
N ARG A 122 -2.69 5.44 -30.08
CA ARG A 122 -1.96 6.52 -29.38
C ARG A 122 -0.91 5.96 -28.41
N PRO A 123 0.22 5.44 -28.91
CA PRO A 123 1.19 4.71 -28.07
C PRO A 123 1.91 5.58 -27.05
N LEU A 124 2.23 6.82 -27.38
CA LEU A 124 3.10 7.67 -26.54
C LEU A 124 2.36 8.30 -25.36
N PHE A 125 1.22 8.93 -25.61
CA PHE A 125 0.50 9.74 -24.60
C PHE A 125 -0.84 9.14 -24.17
N GLY A 126 -1.24 7.98 -24.73
CA GLY A 126 -2.53 7.37 -24.44
C GLY A 126 -3.72 8.21 -24.90
N SER A 127 -4.87 7.99 -24.28
CA SER A 127 -6.12 8.68 -24.65
C SER A 127 -6.33 10.03 -23.93
N GLY A 128 -5.58 10.31 -22.87
CA GLY A 128 -5.69 11.51 -22.04
C GLY A 128 -6.31 11.24 -20.66
N PRO A 129 -6.20 12.21 -19.74
CA PRO A 129 -6.76 12.07 -18.40
C PRO A 129 -8.30 11.95 -18.47
N ASN A 130 -8.85 11.11 -17.58
CA ASN A 130 -10.29 10.86 -17.43
C ASN A 130 -11.00 10.31 -18.68
N THR A 131 -10.28 9.68 -19.61
CA THR A 131 -10.84 9.14 -20.86
C THR A 131 -11.03 7.61 -20.83
N PHE A 132 -10.72 6.96 -19.70
CA PHE A 132 -10.81 5.50 -19.58
C PHE A 132 -12.20 4.97 -20.00
N THR A 133 -13.28 5.62 -19.56
CA THR A 133 -14.66 5.25 -19.91
C THR A 133 -14.89 5.27 -21.44
N LEU A 134 -14.36 6.28 -22.14
CA LEU A 134 -14.51 6.38 -23.60
C LEU A 134 -13.77 5.25 -24.32
N GLU A 135 -12.56 4.92 -23.88
CA GLU A 135 -11.78 3.83 -24.46
C GLU A 135 -12.39 2.45 -24.12
N TRP A 136 -12.95 2.32 -22.92
CA TRP A 136 -13.75 1.15 -22.55
C TRP A 136 -14.94 0.95 -23.49
N LEU A 137 -15.72 1.99 -23.74
CA LEU A 137 -16.90 1.92 -24.63
C LEU A 137 -16.53 1.60 -26.08
N LYS A 138 -15.38 2.09 -26.57
CA LYS A 138 -14.89 1.80 -27.93
C LYS A 138 -14.41 0.35 -28.09
N SER A 139 -13.75 -0.18 -27.08
CA SER A 139 -13.01 -1.46 -27.14
C SER A 139 -13.56 -2.47 -26.16
N LYS A 140 -14.89 -2.42 -25.91
CA LYS A 140 -15.55 -3.24 -24.88
C LYS A 140 -15.23 -4.73 -25.08
N PRO A 141 -14.52 -5.40 -24.15
CA PRO A 141 -14.12 -6.79 -24.33
C PRO A 141 -15.32 -7.74 -24.33
N ASP A 142 -15.27 -8.78 -25.17
CA ASP A 142 -16.35 -9.77 -25.29
C ASP A 142 -16.59 -10.56 -23.99
N SER A 143 -15.58 -10.67 -23.12
CA SER A 143 -15.65 -11.28 -21.79
C SER A 143 -16.69 -10.63 -20.87
N GLY A 144 -17.06 -9.38 -21.14
CA GLY A 144 -18.08 -8.63 -20.40
C GLY A 144 -19.53 -8.90 -20.84
N VAL A 145 -19.75 -9.60 -21.95
CA VAL A 145 -21.11 -9.85 -22.49
C VAL A 145 -21.94 -10.63 -21.49
N GLY A 146 -23.08 -10.06 -21.08
CA GLY A 146 -23.98 -10.68 -20.09
C GLY A 146 -23.54 -10.51 -18.61
N SER A 147 -22.43 -9.85 -18.33
CA SER A 147 -22.03 -9.49 -16.97
C SER A 147 -22.71 -8.20 -16.50
N THR A 148 -22.76 -8.00 -15.18
CA THR A 148 -23.24 -6.75 -14.57
C THR A 148 -22.43 -5.52 -15.01
N LEU A 149 -21.18 -5.73 -15.48
CA LEU A 149 -20.28 -4.69 -15.99
C LEU A 149 -20.66 -4.21 -17.38
N TRP A 150 -21.45 -4.98 -18.16
CA TRP A 150 -21.85 -4.59 -19.51
C TRP A 150 -22.66 -3.29 -19.54
N ASN A 151 -23.47 -3.06 -18.50
CA ASN A 151 -24.31 -1.87 -18.36
C ASN A 151 -23.69 -0.79 -17.46
N THR A 152 -22.41 -0.91 -17.09
CA THR A 152 -21.72 0.10 -16.29
C THR A 152 -20.66 0.82 -17.11
N ASP A 153 -20.49 2.11 -16.84
CA ASP A 153 -19.46 2.95 -17.42
C ASP A 153 -18.33 3.15 -16.42
N PRO A 154 -17.33 2.24 -16.37
CA PRO A 154 -16.28 2.32 -15.40
C PRO A 154 -15.36 3.51 -15.67
N THR A 155 -15.09 4.29 -14.64
CA THR A 155 -14.19 5.45 -14.72
C THR A 155 -12.71 5.06 -14.69
N ASN A 156 -12.41 3.86 -14.20
CA ASN A 156 -11.05 3.34 -14.06
C ASN A 156 -11.01 1.84 -14.40
N GLY A 157 -9.85 1.36 -14.80
CA GLY A 157 -9.58 -0.07 -14.99
C GLY A 157 -9.40 -0.82 -13.66
N SER A 158 -8.90 -2.04 -13.73
CA SER A 158 -8.76 -2.93 -12.57
C SER A 158 -7.73 -2.48 -11.54
N ARG A 159 -6.71 -1.71 -11.94
CA ARG A 159 -5.57 -1.26 -11.10
C ARG A 159 -4.99 0.04 -11.65
N LEU A 160 -4.14 0.70 -10.85
CA LEU A 160 -3.53 1.98 -11.21
C LEU A 160 -2.71 1.89 -12.51
N ILE A 161 -1.77 0.95 -12.63
CA ILE A 161 -0.87 0.84 -13.77
C ILE A 161 -1.62 0.61 -15.10
N PRO A 162 -2.51 -0.40 -15.22
CA PRO A 162 -3.27 -0.58 -16.44
C PRO A 162 -4.15 0.62 -16.81
N THR A 163 -4.72 1.30 -15.80
CA THR A 163 -5.51 2.52 -16.04
C THR A 163 -4.63 3.64 -16.61
N PHE A 164 -3.43 3.83 -16.04
CA PHE A 164 -2.49 4.84 -16.53
C PHE A 164 -1.93 4.48 -17.92
N LEU A 165 -1.78 3.18 -18.22
CA LEU A 165 -1.40 2.75 -19.56
C LEU A 165 -2.38 3.25 -20.61
N VAL A 166 -3.69 3.17 -20.33
CA VAL A 166 -4.74 3.69 -21.23
C VAL A 166 -4.68 5.21 -21.32
N THR A 167 -4.62 5.89 -20.16
CA THR A 167 -4.82 7.33 -20.09
C THR A 167 -3.57 8.16 -20.37
N THR A 168 -2.38 7.68 -20.01
CA THR A 168 -1.12 8.45 -20.13
C THR A 168 -0.11 7.83 -21.10
N GLY A 169 -0.39 6.63 -21.62
CA GLY A 169 0.46 5.92 -22.56
C GLY A 169 1.79 5.47 -21.97
N ILE A 170 2.73 5.13 -22.86
CA ILE A 170 4.04 4.60 -22.47
C ILE A 170 4.87 5.66 -21.73
N ILE A 171 4.85 6.91 -22.18
CA ILE A 171 5.64 8.00 -21.57
C ILE A 171 5.17 8.25 -20.14
N GLY A 172 3.87 8.28 -19.90
CA GLY A 172 3.32 8.45 -18.54
C GLY A 172 3.73 7.33 -17.59
N ILE A 173 3.65 6.08 -18.05
CA ILE A 173 4.08 4.92 -17.24
C ILE A 173 5.59 4.96 -16.96
N LEU A 174 6.42 5.25 -17.94
CA LEU A 174 7.88 5.36 -17.75
C LEU A 174 8.20 6.45 -16.73
N SER A 175 7.55 7.61 -16.80
CA SER A 175 7.72 8.70 -15.84
C SER A 175 7.36 8.25 -14.41
N TRP A 176 6.28 7.50 -14.24
CA TRP A 176 5.89 6.92 -12.96
C TRP A 176 6.91 5.91 -12.43
N PHE A 177 7.42 5.03 -13.26
CA PHE A 177 8.45 4.07 -12.86
C PHE A 177 9.75 4.76 -12.45
N ILE A 178 10.19 5.79 -13.19
CA ILE A 178 11.36 6.59 -12.83
C ILE A 178 11.16 7.27 -11.48
N PHE A 179 10.00 7.92 -11.28
CA PHE A 179 9.66 8.56 -10.01
C PHE A 179 9.70 7.57 -8.84
N LEU A 180 9.05 6.39 -8.99
CA LEU A 180 9.02 5.37 -7.93
C LEU A 180 10.38 4.75 -7.67
N ALA A 181 11.18 4.51 -8.71
CA ALA A 181 12.54 4.02 -8.54
C ALA A 181 13.38 5.01 -7.74
N PHE A 182 13.26 6.31 -8.04
CA PHE A 182 13.96 7.37 -7.30
C PHE A 182 13.46 7.49 -5.86
N TYR A 183 12.14 7.42 -5.65
CA TYR A 183 11.52 7.39 -4.33
C TYR A 183 12.04 6.21 -3.48
N LEU A 184 12.06 5.01 -4.04
CA LEU A 184 12.57 3.82 -3.33
C LEU A 184 14.07 3.92 -3.05
N TYR A 185 14.86 4.37 -4.03
CA TYR A 185 16.30 4.58 -3.84
C TYR A 185 16.58 5.54 -2.69
N LEU A 186 15.93 6.69 -2.65
CA LEU A 186 16.07 7.66 -1.56
C LEU A 186 15.56 7.10 -0.24
N GLY A 187 14.44 6.37 -0.26
CA GLY A 187 13.89 5.73 0.93
C GLY A 187 14.87 4.75 1.56
N PHE A 188 15.41 3.82 0.78
CA PHE A 188 16.39 2.87 1.29
C PHE A 188 17.68 3.55 1.74
N LYS A 189 18.18 4.54 1.00
CA LYS A 189 19.38 5.28 1.38
C LYS A 189 19.18 6.02 2.71
N SER A 190 18.05 6.69 2.90
CA SER A 190 17.78 7.50 4.09
C SER A 190 17.49 6.66 5.35
N ILE A 191 16.93 5.46 5.21
CA ILE A 191 16.72 4.54 6.34
C ILE A 191 18.05 4.17 7.03
N PHE A 192 19.12 3.98 6.24
CA PHE A 192 20.44 3.61 6.76
C PHE A 192 21.32 4.82 7.13
N TYR A 193 20.83 6.02 6.88
CA TYR A 193 21.57 7.23 7.23
C TYR A 193 21.47 7.52 8.74
N LYS A 194 22.57 7.97 9.34
CA LYS A 194 22.60 8.37 10.75
C LYS A 194 22.17 9.83 10.86
N PHE A 195 20.97 10.05 11.35
CA PHE A 195 20.46 11.38 11.68
C PHE A 195 20.84 11.71 13.14
N GLU A 196 21.25 12.95 13.38
CA GLU A 196 21.55 13.46 14.73
C GLU A 196 20.24 13.70 15.50
N ASP A 197 19.20 14.20 14.83
CA ASP A 197 17.90 14.44 15.43
C ASP A 197 16.99 13.20 15.35
N LEU A 198 16.61 12.71 16.53
CA LEU A 198 15.69 11.58 16.69
C LEU A 198 14.30 11.86 16.13
N PHE A 199 13.81 13.11 16.19
CA PHE A 199 12.52 13.49 15.68
C PHE A 199 12.48 13.43 14.16
N VAL A 200 13.50 13.98 13.49
CA VAL A 200 13.66 13.94 12.03
C VAL A 200 13.73 12.48 11.55
N LYS A 201 14.54 11.65 12.22
CA LYS A 201 14.62 10.22 11.92
C LYS A 201 13.27 9.53 12.04
N TYR A 202 12.51 9.80 13.10
CA TYR A 202 11.17 9.23 13.29
C TYR A 202 10.20 9.68 12.20
N LEU A 203 10.16 10.98 11.90
CA LEU A 203 9.30 11.56 10.89
C LEU A 203 9.58 10.98 9.50
N LEU A 204 10.85 10.90 9.13
CA LEU A 204 11.31 10.35 7.86
C LEU A 204 10.95 8.86 7.72
N THR A 205 11.26 8.08 8.75
CA THR A 205 10.98 6.63 8.72
C THR A 205 9.48 6.36 8.66
N SER A 206 8.68 7.02 9.50
CA SER A 206 7.23 6.82 9.54
C SER A 206 6.56 7.26 8.24
N SER A 207 6.92 8.43 7.70
CA SER A 207 6.36 8.92 6.43
C SER A 207 6.73 8.02 5.25
N PHE A 208 7.97 7.49 5.21
CA PHE A 208 8.38 6.52 4.20
C PHE A 208 7.56 5.23 4.26
N PHE A 209 7.42 4.59 5.43
CA PHE A 209 6.66 3.35 5.54
C PHE A 209 5.17 3.54 5.26
N ILE A 210 4.57 4.67 5.69
CA ILE A 210 3.18 4.98 5.39
C ILE A 210 2.99 5.18 3.88
N SER A 211 3.84 5.99 3.24
CA SER A 211 3.74 6.22 1.80
C SER A 211 4.02 4.96 0.99
N LEU A 212 4.99 4.13 1.41
CA LEU A 212 5.29 2.84 0.78
C LEU A 212 4.07 1.91 0.81
N TYR A 213 3.42 1.78 1.98
CA TYR A 213 2.19 1.00 2.10
C TYR A 213 1.09 1.53 1.15
N LEU A 214 0.88 2.84 1.12
CA LEU A 214 -0.13 3.46 0.27
C LEU A 214 0.19 3.28 -1.22
N TRP A 215 1.46 3.35 -1.64
CA TRP A 215 1.87 3.06 -3.01
C TRP A 215 1.61 1.60 -3.39
N ILE A 216 1.96 0.64 -2.52
CA ILE A 216 1.68 -0.78 -2.76
C ILE A 216 0.16 -0.99 -2.91
N MET A 217 -0.65 -0.39 -2.03
CA MET A 217 -2.11 -0.45 -2.13
C MET A 217 -2.63 0.12 -3.45
N ALA A 218 -2.08 1.25 -3.92
CA ALA A 218 -2.46 1.86 -5.20
C ALA A 218 -2.12 0.97 -6.41
N PHE A 219 -1.05 0.15 -6.34
CA PHE A 219 -0.72 -0.81 -7.39
C PHE A 219 -1.63 -2.03 -7.41
N VAL A 220 -2.05 -2.48 -6.24
CA VAL A 220 -2.86 -3.70 -6.09
C VAL A 220 -4.34 -3.42 -6.32
N TYR A 221 -4.80 -2.23 -5.98
CA TYR A 221 -6.19 -1.80 -6.07
C TYR A 221 -6.30 -0.44 -6.75
N VAL A 222 -7.47 -0.11 -7.29
CA VAL A 222 -7.72 1.25 -7.80
C VAL A 222 -7.89 2.18 -6.60
N PRO A 223 -6.96 3.11 -6.37
CA PRO A 223 -7.07 4.00 -5.23
C PRO A 223 -8.23 4.98 -5.42
N SER A 224 -9.00 5.20 -4.36
CA SER A 224 -9.90 6.36 -4.32
C SER A 224 -9.08 7.65 -4.34
N VAL A 225 -9.71 8.75 -4.75
CA VAL A 225 -9.06 10.08 -4.80
C VAL A 225 -8.45 10.44 -3.44
N VAL A 226 -9.12 10.10 -2.35
CA VAL A 226 -8.64 10.37 -0.97
C VAL A 226 -7.34 9.60 -0.68
N ILE A 227 -7.31 8.30 -1.00
CA ILE A 227 -6.10 7.47 -0.80
C ILE A 227 -4.94 8.01 -1.66
N PHE A 228 -5.22 8.44 -2.88
CA PHE A 228 -4.20 8.98 -3.77
C PHE A 228 -3.62 10.31 -3.26
N ILE A 229 -4.46 11.21 -2.74
CA ILE A 229 -4.02 12.46 -2.11
C ILE A 229 -3.17 12.15 -0.86
N LEU A 230 -3.59 11.21 0.00
CA LEU A 230 -2.80 10.80 1.16
C LEU A 230 -1.45 10.21 0.76
N THR A 231 -1.42 9.41 -0.30
CA THR A 231 -0.17 8.84 -0.84
C THR A 231 0.82 9.94 -1.24
N LEU A 232 0.34 10.94 -1.97
CA LEU A 232 1.16 12.08 -2.39
C LEU A 232 1.58 12.94 -1.19
N PHE A 233 0.68 13.17 -0.24
CA PHE A 233 0.98 13.92 0.99
C PHE A 233 2.10 13.27 1.79
N PHE A 234 2.00 11.97 2.10
CA PHE A 234 3.05 11.28 2.85
C PHE A 234 4.34 11.13 2.06
N THR A 235 4.27 11.02 0.74
CA THR A 235 5.46 11.05 -0.13
C THR A 235 6.14 12.42 -0.08
N GLY A 236 5.37 13.52 -0.13
CA GLY A 236 5.88 14.88 0.03
C GLY A 236 6.49 15.11 1.40
N LEU A 237 5.83 14.62 2.48
CA LEU A 237 6.33 14.70 3.84
C LEU A 237 7.66 13.93 3.99
N PHE A 238 7.77 12.75 3.37
CA PHE A 238 9.02 11.99 3.32
C PHE A 238 10.14 12.79 2.64
N PHE A 239 9.90 13.35 1.46
CA PHE A 239 10.90 14.17 0.78
C PHE A 239 11.29 15.42 1.57
N ALA A 240 10.32 16.11 2.17
CA ALA A 240 10.61 17.25 3.04
C ALA A 240 11.49 16.87 4.23
N SER A 241 11.26 15.69 4.83
CA SER A 241 12.04 15.20 5.98
C SER A 241 13.49 14.86 5.64
N ILE A 242 13.85 14.67 4.37
CA ILE A 242 15.24 14.45 3.95
C ILE A 242 16.07 15.75 4.03
N TYR A 243 15.42 16.90 3.90
CA TYR A 243 16.07 18.22 3.88
C TYR A 243 16.05 18.93 5.24
N LEU A 244 15.42 18.34 6.26
CA LEU A 244 15.44 18.82 7.65
C LEU A 244 16.66 18.28 8.39
#